data_634309bf4c185ba089ca1daf7f87582c
#
_entry.id   634309bf4c185ba089ca1daf7f87582c
#
_cell.length_a   1.000
_cell.length_b   1.000
_cell.length_c   1.000
_cell.angle_alpha   90.00
_cell.angle_beta   90.00
_cell.angle_gamma   90.00
#
_symmetry.space_group_name_H-M   'P 1'
#
loop_
_entity.id
_entity.type
_entity.pdbx_description
1 polymer ?
#
loop_
_entity_poly.entity_id
_entity_poly.type
_entity_poly.pdbx_seq_one_letter_code
_entity_poly.pdbx_strand_id
1 'polypeptide(L)'
;GAVSLDKVGASVAFAGDVNNDGYGDYVVGMPGYDIPPDSPKKAVKDAGRAVVISGKTGLELISMNGVAAKDAFGTAVAGGADVDDDGFDDVLVGAPKADDAMNSLVDAGSVTVLYGPDATRSTTFFGEKAKSLAGSAVALGDVNDDGFADMIIGAPKDDNATLMFTNIVDAGSVTVRSGDPGSGNAKLVTFYGALASVYAGSALAVGNVDAVAGADIIVGAPNDDFVPMGLKDVGSVTVHSFYSAEAIIPKKYGTVSKAYLGKSVAGGDVNDDGRDDVLAGAPGDDNGLLKDTGSVIVLSGVDGSQLVKKSGAVAKAALGNSVAAGDVDGEGFADIIAGAWKDDKQAEKLVKDAGSVSVWSGDGYSLIDTLYGDASKDYFGSALGAGDINSDGKADLVIGIAGDDIPATKTLKDAGTVQIVSGVDVL
;
A
#
# COMPACT_ATOMS: atom_id res chain seq x y z
N GLY A 1 -0.38 -0.86 19.81
CA GLY A 1 -1.20 0.31 20.10
C GLY A 1 -1.22 0.66 21.57
N ALA A 2 -1.43 1.91 21.89
CA ALA A 2 -1.53 2.39 23.27
C ALA A 2 -2.97 2.39 23.80
N VAL A 3 -3.94 2.35 22.91
CA VAL A 3 -5.39 2.35 23.18
C VAL A 3 -6.09 1.31 22.31
N SER A 4 -7.26 0.84 22.75
CA SER A 4 -8.09 -0.06 21.91
C SER A 4 -8.53 0.63 20.64
N LEU A 5 -8.50 -0.10 19.51
CA LEU A 5 -8.91 0.34 18.18
C LEU A 5 -7.93 1.33 17.50
N ASP A 6 -6.72 1.54 18.03
CA ASP A 6 -5.68 2.35 17.34
C ASP A 6 -5.31 1.78 15.97
N LYS A 7 -5.40 0.43 15.81
CA LYS A 7 -5.06 -0.29 14.58
C LYS A 7 -3.65 0.00 14.09
N VAL A 8 -2.68 -0.08 14.99
CA VAL A 8 -1.25 0.04 14.63
C VAL A 8 -0.92 -1.01 13.57
N GLY A 9 -0.23 -0.61 12.50
CA GLY A 9 0.09 -1.51 11.40
C GLY A 9 -1.07 -1.76 10.43
N ALA A 10 -2.13 -0.94 10.44
CA ALA A 10 -3.16 -0.99 9.39
C ALA A 10 -2.59 -0.65 8.00
N SER A 11 -1.54 0.17 7.95
CA SER A 11 -0.66 0.38 6.81
C SER A 11 0.78 0.40 7.29
N VAL A 12 1.69 -0.14 6.49
CA VAL A 12 3.14 -0.12 6.73
C VAL A 12 3.87 0.04 5.40
N ALA A 13 5.04 0.66 5.42
CA ALA A 13 5.94 0.71 4.27
C ALA A 13 7.40 0.82 4.75
N PHE A 14 8.33 0.38 3.92
CA PHE A 14 9.72 0.81 3.99
C PHE A 14 9.79 2.32 3.76
N ALA A 15 10.51 3.04 4.58
CA ALA A 15 10.56 4.51 4.54
C ALA A 15 11.87 5.04 3.96
N GLY A 16 12.82 4.15 3.62
CA GLY A 16 14.18 4.53 3.26
C GLY A 16 14.98 4.97 4.48
N ASP A 17 16.07 5.67 4.27
CA ASP A 17 16.92 6.23 5.34
C ASP A 17 16.52 7.68 5.63
N VAL A 18 15.41 7.84 6.41
CA VAL A 18 14.79 9.14 6.69
C VAL A 18 15.70 10.08 7.49
N ASN A 19 16.68 9.52 8.23
CA ASN A 19 17.58 10.29 9.09
C ASN A 19 19.05 10.26 8.63
N ASN A 20 19.35 9.61 7.51
CA ASN A 20 20.67 9.44 6.89
C ASN A 20 21.71 8.85 7.87
N ASP A 21 21.32 7.79 8.61
CA ASP A 21 22.18 7.11 9.56
C ASP A 21 22.76 5.79 9.02
N GLY A 22 22.48 5.48 7.76
CA GLY A 22 22.95 4.31 7.01
C GLY A 22 22.12 3.03 7.23
N TYR A 23 20.95 3.14 7.86
CA TYR A 23 20.00 2.06 8.06
C TYR A 23 18.63 2.46 7.50
N GLY A 24 17.93 1.53 6.90
CA GLY A 24 16.58 1.81 6.44
C GLY A 24 15.61 1.96 7.61
N ASP A 25 14.65 2.86 7.45
CA ASP A 25 13.60 3.13 8.42
C ASP A 25 12.26 2.57 7.92
N TYR A 26 11.22 2.58 8.75
CA TYR A 26 9.90 2.15 8.33
C TYR A 26 8.80 3.03 8.91
N VAL A 27 7.73 3.18 8.14
CA VAL A 27 6.57 3.97 8.53
C VAL A 27 5.37 3.10 8.87
N VAL A 28 4.64 3.48 9.92
CA VAL A 28 3.48 2.76 10.45
C VAL A 28 2.29 3.70 10.54
N GLY A 29 1.18 3.33 9.92
CA GLY A 29 -0.08 4.03 10.02
C GLY A 29 -1.01 3.45 11.08
N MET A 30 -1.75 4.33 11.73
CA MET A 30 -2.70 4.06 12.83
C MET A 30 -3.99 4.86 12.60
N PRO A 31 -4.82 4.48 11.62
CA PRO A 31 -5.99 5.31 11.25
C PRO A 31 -7.07 5.41 12.33
N GLY A 32 -7.08 4.49 13.30
CA GLY A 32 -8.00 4.52 14.43
C GLY A 32 -7.51 5.30 15.64
N TYR A 33 -6.33 5.92 15.57
CA TYR A 33 -5.77 6.62 16.72
C TYR A 33 -6.62 7.81 17.15
N ASP A 34 -6.95 7.85 18.46
CA ASP A 34 -7.65 8.95 19.10
C ASP A 34 -6.62 9.92 19.69
N ILE A 35 -6.64 11.20 19.30
CA ILE A 35 -5.81 12.21 19.98
C ILE A 35 -6.37 12.39 21.39
N PRO A 36 -5.57 12.17 22.45
CA PRO A 36 -6.00 12.34 23.82
C PRO A 36 -6.54 13.74 24.11
N PRO A 37 -7.47 13.89 25.04
CA PRO A 37 -7.99 15.21 25.40
C PRO A 37 -6.88 16.05 26.03
N ASP A 38 -6.65 17.21 25.47
CA ASP A 38 -5.85 18.26 26.10
C ASP A 38 -6.81 19.13 26.88
N SER A 39 -6.71 19.08 28.23
CA SER A 39 -7.70 19.73 29.11
C SER A 39 -7.80 21.24 28.84
N PRO A 40 -8.98 21.82 28.60
CA PRO A 40 -10.34 21.26 28.73
C PRO A 40 -10.97 20.70 27.44
N LYS A 41 -10.19 20.43 26.36
CA LYS A 41 -10.70 19.96 25.10
C LYS A 41 -11.09 18.47 25.17
N LYS A 42 -12.04 18.04 24.34
CA LYS A 42 -12.40 16.61 24.17
C LYS A 42 -11.37 15.91 23.30
N ALA A 43 -11.25 14.57 23.45
CA ALA A 43 -10.49 13.72 22.55
C ALA A 43 -10.97 13.89 21.09
N VAL A 44 -10.03 13.87 20.14
CA VAL A 44 -10.34 13.87 18.70
C VAL A 44 -10.32 12.41 18.24
N LYS A 45 -11.50 11.85 18.01
CA LYS A 45 -11.67 10.42 17.73
C LYS A 45 -11.35 10.05 16.29
N ASP A 46 -10.66 8.92 16.11
CA ASP A 46 -10.27 8.39 14.81
C ASP A 46 -9.56 9.44 13.93
N ALA A 47 -8.84 10.37 14.56
CA ALA A 47 -8.05 11.36 13.82
C ALA A 47 -6.96 10.68 13.01
N GLY A 48 -6.45 9.58 13.56
CA GLY A 48 -5.36 8.81 12.99
C GLY A 48 -3.98 9.39 13.34
N ARG A 49 -2.96 8.58 13.11
CA ARG A 49 -1.55 8.91 13.34
C ARG A 49 -0.66 8.14 12.36
N ALA A 50 0.48 8.71 12.00
CA ALA A 50 1.58 8.01 11.37
C ALA A 50 2.86 8.21 12.17
N VAL A 51 3.71 7.19 12.20
CA VAL A 51 5.00 7.17 12.93
C VAL A 51 6.07 6.57 12.04
N VAL A 52 7.21 7.25 11.92
CA VAL A 52 8.43 6.71 11.34
C VAL A 52 9.30 6.18 12.47
N ILE A 53 9.80 4.98 12.31
CA ILE A 53 10.60 4.27 13.31
C ILE A 53 11.96 3.94 12.71
N SER A 54 13.02 4.26 13.44
CA SER A 54 14.40 3.95 13.06
C SER A 54 14.63 2.44 13.01
N GLY A 55 15.10 1.93 11.88
CA GLY A 55 15.52 0.54 11.75
C GLY A 55 16.72 0.21 12.62
N LYS A 56 17.62 1.16 12.82
CA LYS A 56 18.81 1.01 13.66
C LYS A 56 18.51 0.89 15.15
N THR A 57 17.58 1.72 15.66
CA THR A 57 17.35 1.85 17.11
C THR A 57 16.00 1.31 17.57
N GLY A 58 15.04 1.14 16.67
CA GLY A 58 13.65 0.84 16.97
C GLY A 58 12.89 1.99 17.65
N LEU A 59 13.47 3.21 17.67
CA LEU A 59 12.85 4.37 18.29
C LEU A 59 12.07 5.21 17.25
N GLU A 60 11.05 5.92 17.73
CA GLU A 60 10.31 6.89 16.94
C GLU A 60 11.24 8.04 16.50
N LEU A 61 11.31 8.30 15.18
CA LEU A 61 12.00 9.44 14.57
C LEU A 61 11.01 10.58 14.35
N ILE A 62 9.92 10.30 13.68
CA ILE A 62 8.89 11.24 13.26
C ILE A 62 7.53 10.72 13.71
N SER A 63 6.67 11.60 14.18
CA SER A 63 5.24 11.28 14.29
C SER A 63 4.35 12.47 13.99
N MET A 64 3.22 12.17 13.34
CA MET A 64 2.20 13.17 13.06
C MET A 64 0.81 12.60 13.30
N ASN A 65 -0.06 13.43 13.91
CA ASN A 65 -1.46 13.10 14.09
C ASN A 65 -2.32 13.75 13.01
N GLY A 66 -3.43 13.12 12.68
CA GLY A 66 -4.50 13.77 11.91
C GLY A 66 -5.03 15.01 12.62
N VAL A 67 -5.77 15.84 11.91
CA VAL A 67 -6.19 17.17 12.40
C VAL A 67 -7.59 17.13 13.00
N ALA A 68 -8.52 16.44 12.34
CA ALA A 68 -9.91 16.41 12.75
C ALA A 68 -10.41 14.98 13.04
N ALA A 69 -11.56 14.89 13.69
CA ALA A 69 -12.14 13.59 14.00
C ALA A 69 -12.57 12.87 12.73
N LYS A 70 -12.18 11.59 12.64
CA LYS A 70 -12.46 10.67 11.51
C LYS A 70 -11.64 10.94 10.24
N ASP A 71 -10.65 11.81 10.25
CA ASP A 71 -9.75 11.99 9.09
C ASP A 71 -9.09 10.67 8.69
N ALA A 72 -8.87 9.79 9.68
CA ALA A 72 -8.23 8.49 9.50
C ALA A 72 -6.81 8.63 8.87
N PHE A 73 -6.03 9.62 9.36
CA PHE A 73 -4.63 9.84 8.96
C PHE A 73 -3.80 8.58 9.21
N GLY A 74 -2.96 8.20 8.25
CA GLY A 74 -2.24 6.92 8.29
C GLY A 74 -3.06 5.74 7.74
N THR A 75 -4.12 5.98 6.96
CA THR A 75 -4.81 4.90 6.22
C THR A 75 -3.92 4.29 5.15
N ALA A 76 -3.12 5.10 4.48
CA ALA A 76 -2.08 4.67 3.54
C ALA A 76 -0.78 5.41 3.87
N VAL A 77 0.34 4.72 3.71
CA VAL A 77 1.68 5.28 3.89
C VAL A 77 2.60 4.78 2.77
N ALA A 78 3.56 5.62 2.38
CA ALA A 78 4.65 5.29 1.47
C ALA A 78 5.90 6.06 1.86
N GLY A 79 7.08 5.60 1.45
CA GLY A 79 8.35 6.24 1.70
C GLY A 79 9.44 5.63 0.82
N GLY A 80 10.70 5.88 1.17
CA GLY A 80 11.87 5.33 0.47
C GLY A 80 12.29 6.13 -0.76
N ALA A 81 11.98 7.44 -0.76
CA ALA A 81 12.43 8.35 -1.79
C ALA A 81 12.48 9.78 -1.26
N ASP A 82 13.48 10.55 -1.72
CA ASP A 82 13.71 11.96 -1.40
C ASP A 82 12.85 12.83 -2.35
N VAL A 83 11.86 13.53 -1.81
CA VAL A 83 10.92 14.36 -2.58
C VAL A 83 11.53 15.71 -2.93
N ASP A 84 12.35 16.30 -2.06
CA ASP A 84 12.86 17.65 -2.24
C ASP A 84 14.38 17.76 -2.41
N ASP A 85 15.08 16.61 -2.63
CA ASP A 85 16.51 16.46 -2.89
C ASP A 85 17.38 17.08 -1.77
N ASP A 86 16.94 16.94 -0.52
CA ASP A 86 17.68 17.42 0.65
C ASP A 86 18.62 16.35 1.26
N GLY A 87 18.59 15.13 0.72
CA GLY A 87 19.44 14.00 1.08
C GLY A 87 18.86 13.12 2.18
N PHE A 88 17.59 13.30 2.54
CA PHE A 88 16.85 12.48 3.46
C PHE A 88 15.61 11.90 2.75
N ASP A 89 15.33 10.64 2.97
CA ASP A 89 14.09 10.06 2.43
C ASP A 89 12.86 10.65 3.14
N ASP A 90 11.77 10.79 2.38
CA ASP A 90 10.53 11.38 2.83
C ASP A 90 9.40 10.36 2.95
N VAL A 91 8.35 10.75 3.66
CA VAL A 91 7.19 9.89 3.89
C VAL A 91 5.90 10.57 3.47
N LEU A 92 5.08 9.83 2.73
CA LEU A 92 3.76 10.25 2.29
C LEU A 92 2.68 9.56 3.11
N VAL A 93 1.73 10.34 3.65
CA VAL A 93 0.67 9.82 4.52
C VAL A 93 -0.70 10.27 4.04
N GLY A 94 -1.59 9.30 3.82
CA GLY A 94 -2.96 9.54 3.39
C GLY A 94 -3.96 9.62 4.54
N ALA A 95 -4.93 10.54 4.41
CA ALA A 95 -6.09 10.73 5.28
C ALA A 95 -7.36 10.84 4.43
N PRO A 96 -7.93 9.72 3.97
CA PRO A 96 -8.97 9.73 2.92
C PRO A 96 -10.30 10.37 3.32
N LYS A 97 -10.53 10.58 4.60
CA LYS A 97 -11.76 11.21 5.10
C LYS A 97 -11.57 12.64 5.59
N ALA A 98 -10.40 13.23 5.32
CA ALA A 98 -10.16 14.62 5.67
C ALA A 98 -11.07 15.56 4.87
N ASP A 99 -11.60 16.56 5.54
CA ASP A 99 -12.40 17.63 4.93
C ASP A 99 -11.50 18.76 4.47
N ASP A 100 -11.66 19.24 3.23
CA ASP A 100 -11.09 20.52 2.83
C ASP A 100 -12.00 21.65 3.29
N ALA A 101 -11.71 22.19 4.45
CA ALA A 101 -12.51 23.25 5.06
C ALA A 101 -12.45 24.58 4.26
N MET A 102 -11.35 24.84 3.52
CA MET A 102 -11.21 26.06 2.72
C MET A 102 -12.17 26.07 1.54
N ASN A 103 -12.34 24.91 0.89
CA ASN A 103 -13.20 24.76 -0.28
C ASN A 103 -14.56 24.12 0.08
N SER A 104 -14.82 23.85 1.36
CA SER A 104 -16.05 23.21 1.85
C SER A 104 -16.31 21.82 1.24
N LEU A 105 -15.26 21.03 0.99
CA LEU A 105 -15.34 19.70 0.40
C LEU A 105 -15.28 18.64 1.51
N VAL A 106 -16.41 18.00 1.78
CA VAL A 106 -16.50 16.92 2.79
C VAL A 106 -15.92 15.62 2.23
N ASP A 107 -15.12 14.91 3.05
CA ASP A 107 -14.45 13.66 2.66
C ASP A 107 -13.66 13.80 1.33
N ALA A 108 -13.10 14.99 1.06
CA ALA A 108 -12.23 15.17 -0.12
C ALA A 108 -11.01 14.26 -0.02
N GLY A 109 -10.60 13.96 1.21
CA GLY A 109 -9.37 13.29 1.53
C GLY A 109 -8.16 14.22 1.42
N SER A 110 -7.06 13.81 2.01
CA SER A 110 -5.80 14.54 1.92
C SER A 110 -4.60 13.61 1.93
N VAL A 111 -3.48 14.16 1.46
CA VAL A 111 -2.16 13.53 1.53
C VAL A 111 -1.19 14.54 2.09
N THR A 112 -0.36 14.10 3.03
CA THR A 112 0.67 14.93 3.66
C THR A 112 2.05 14.33 3.42
N VAL A 113 2.98 15.12 2.90
CA VAL A 113 4.42 14.80 2.89
C VAL A 113 4.99 15.18 4.25
N LEU A 114 5.73 14.28 4.87
CA LEU A 114 6.56 14.51 6.05
C LEU A 114 8.01 14.46 5.56
N TYR A 115 8.65 15.62 5.54
CA TYR A 115 10.03 15.72 5.08
C TYR A 115 11.01 15.27 6.18
N GLY A 116 11.99 14.44 5.78
CA GLY A 116 13.09 14.06 6.68
C GLY A 116 13.89 15.29 7.16
N PRO A 117 14.73 15.15 8.19
CA PRO A 117 14.83 14.04 9.15
C PRO A 117 13.84 14.10 10.33
N ASP A 118 13.07 15.18 10.51
CA ASP A 118 12.34 15.46 11.75
C ASP A 118 10.90 15.95 11.54
N ALA A 119 10.44 16.00 10.29
CA ALA A 119 9.13 16.51 9.87
C ALA A 119 8.78 17.91 10.43
N THR A 120 9.78 18.73 10.71
CA THR A 120 9.53 20.17 11.01
C THR A 120 8.91 20.89 9.83
N ARG A 121 9.10 20.34 8.62
CA ARG A 121 8.39 20.70 7.39
C ARG A 121 7.39 19.60 7.01
N SER A 122 6.22 20.02 6.62
CA SER A 122 5.22 19.13 6.00
C SER A 122 4.36 19.93 5.03
N THR A 123 3.88 19.26 3.99
CA THR A 123 2.98 19.86 3.00
C THR A 123 1.76 18.96 2.83
N THR A 124 0.55 19.54 2.87
CA THR A 124 -0.70 18.79 2.73
C THR A 124 -1.44 19.23 1.48
N PHE A 125 -1.89 18.24 0.71
CA PHE A 125 -2.71 18.38 -0.49
C PHE A 125 -4.08 17.76 -0.23
N PHE A 126 -5.15 18.46 -0.59
CA PHE A 126 -6.52 17.94 -0.52
C PHE A 126 -7.00 17.43 -1.86
N GLY A 127 -7.93 16.49 -1.82
CA GLY A 127 -8.69 16.07 -3.00
C GLY A 127 -9.48 17.24 -3.60
N GLU A 128 -9.64 17.22 -4.91
CA GLU A 128 -10.28 18.33 -5.66
C GLU A 128 -11.81 18.28 -5.61
N LYS A 129 -12.40 17.18 -5.15
CA LYS A 129 -13.86 16.98 -5.10
C LYS A 129 -14.29 16.37 -3.78
N ALA A 130 -15.49 16.72 -3.34
CA ALA A 130 -16.12 16.11 -2.17
C ALA A 130 -16.28 14.59 -2.39
N LYS A 131 -15.99 13.81 -1.34
CA LYS A 131 -16.09 12.34 -1.31
C LYS A 131 -15.16 11.59 -2.27
N SER A 132 -14.16 12.24 -2.83
CA SER A 132 -13.17 11.57 -3.69
C SER A 132 -12.26 10.60 -2.93
N LEU A 133 -12.10 10.81 -1.63
CA LEU A 133 -11.26 10.01 -0.73
C LEU A 133 -9.79 9.98 -1.18
N ALA A 134 -9.24 11.13 -1.60
CA ALA A 134 -7.82 11.25 -1.96
C ALA A 134 -6.93 10.82 -0.78
N GLY A 135 -5.84 10.07 -1.07
CA GLY A 135 -4.99 9.47 -0.04
C GLY A 135 -5.50 8.12 0.48
N SER A 136 -6.45 7.47 -0.21
CA SER A 136 -6.80 6.07 0.06
C SER A 136 -5.67 5.10 -0.27
N ALA A 137 -4.84 5.44 -1.24
CA ALA A 137 -3.57 4.82 -1.59
C ALA A 137 -2.57 5.92 -1.96
N VAL A 138 -1.30 5.70 -1.67
CA VAL A 138 -0.20 6.61 -1.99
C VAL A 138 1.03 5.82 -2.42
N ALA A 139 1.87 6.42 -3.28
CA ALA A 139 3.18 5.90 -3.66
C ALA A 139 4.13 7.08 -3.94
N LEU A 140 5.43 6.82 -3.89
CA LEU A 140 6.50 7.77 -4.22
C LEU A 140 7.41 7.19 -5.29
N GLY A 141 7.88 8.03 -6.22
CA GLY A 141 8.87 7.66 -7.22
C GLY A 141 9.02 8.76 -8.27
N ASP A 142 10.21 8.92 -8.81
CA ASP A 142 10.49 9.86 -9.91
C ASP A 142 9.86 9.32 -11.21
N VAL A 143 8.65 9.78 -11.55
CA VAL A 143 7.93 9.26 -12.73
C VAL A 143 8.21 10.08 -14.00
N ASN A 144 8.82 11.26 -13.84
CA ASN A 144 9.11 12.16 -14.95
C ASN A 144 10.62 12.32 -15.23
N ASP A 145 11.48 11.55 -14.52
CA ASP A 145 12.95 11.52 -14.66
C ASP A 145 13.58 12.91 -14.48
N ASP A 146 13.06 13.70 -13.54
CA ASP A 146 13.61 15.03 -13.20
C ASP A 146 14.56 15.01 -11.99
N GLY A 147 14.72 13.84 -11.35
CA GLY A 147 15.60 13.61 -10.22
C GLY A 147 14.94 13.82 -8.85
N PHE A 148 13.68 14.21 -8.82
CA PHE A 148 12.89 14.37 -7.59
C PHE A 148 11.80 13.30 -7.52
N ALA A 149 11.59 12.71 -6.36
CA ALA A 149 10.50 11.74 -6.22
C ALA A 149 9.15 12.43 -6.27
N ASP A 150 8.28 11.98 -7.18
CA ASP A 150 6.93 12.49 -7.34
C ASP A 150 5.94 11.80 -6.38
N MET A 151 4.87 12.52 -6.05
CA MET A 151 3.81 12.04 -5.18
C MET A 151 2.65 11.48 -5.99
N ILE A 152 2.37 10.18 -5.87
CA ILE A 152 1.28 9.50 -6.58
C ILE A 152 0.13 9.29 -5.59
N ILE A 153 -1.05 9.84 -5.90
CA ILE A 153 -2.20 9.97 -5.00
C ILE A 153 -3.41 9.29 -5.60
N GLY A 154 -3.92 8.25 -4.94
CA GLY A 154 -5.15 7.57 -5.32
C GLY A 154 -6.37 8.19 -4.66
N ALA A 155 -7.42 8.40 -5.45
CA ALA A 155 -8.73 8.88 -5.03
C ALA A 155 -9.83 7.97 -5.62
N PRO A 156 -10.10 6.81 -5.01
CA PRO A 156 -10.91 5.75 -5.63
C PRO A 156 -12.38 6.12 -5.85
N LYS A 157 -12.89 7.13 -5.20
CA LYS A 157 -14.25 7.62 -5.39
C LYS A 157 -14.33 8.93 -6.17
N ASP A 158 -13.26 9.31 -6.83
CA ASP A 158 -13.32 10.47 -7.70
C ASP A 158 -14.19 10.20 -8.94
N ASP A 159 -15.01 11.16 -9.29
CA ASP A 159 -15.86 11.09 -10.47
C ASP A 159 -15.10 11.54 -11.72
N ASN A 160 -15.17 10.78 -12.80
CA ASN A 160 -14.61 11.22 -14.07
C ASN A 160 -15.60 12.12 -14.83
N ALA A 161 -15.39 13.44 -14.70
CA ALA A 161 -16.18 14.46 -15.36
C ALA A 161 -15.53 15.00 -16.66
N THR A 162 -14.44 14.39 -17.13
CA THR A 162 -13.69 14.87 -18.30
C THR A 162 -14.42 14.63 -19.63
N LEU A 163 -15.38 13.73 -19.67
CA LEU A 163 -16.19 13.47 -20.85
C LEU A 163 -17.31 14.49 -20.95
N MET A 164 -17.37 15.24 -22.05
CA MET A 164 -18.25 16.41 -22.27
C MET A 164 -19.75 16.22 -21.95
N PHE A 165 -20.25 14.98 -21.77
CA PHE A 165 -21.68 14.71 -21.60
C PHE A 165 -22.01 13.62 -20.55
N THR A 166 -20.99 13.01 -19.92
CA THR A 166 -21.23 11.94 -18.95
C THR A 166 -20.28 12.08 -17.75
N ASN A 167 -20.84 12.22 -16.55
CA ASN A 167 -20.10 12.04 -15.32
C ASN A 167 -20.04 10.54 -14.99
N ILE A 168 -18.86 9.95 -14.91
CA ILE A 168 -18.66 8.55 -14.51
C ILE A 168 -18.43 8.54 -13.02
N VAL A 169 -19.47 8.15 -12.28
CA VAL A 169 -19.48 8.16 -10.81
C VAL A 169 -18.54 7.09 -10.24
N ASP A 170 -17.75 7.46 -9.21
CA ASP A 170 -16.81 6.57 -8.53
C ASP A 170 -15.88 5.85 -9.54
N ALA A 171 -15.47 6.51 -10.61
CA ALA A 171 -14.51 5.97 -11.56
C ALA A 171 -13.14 5.73 -10.91
N GLY A 172 -12.84 6.55 -9.92
CA GLY A 172 -11.54 6.66 -9.29
C GLY A 172 -10.54 7.44 -10.14
N SER A 173 -9.54 7.98 -9.49
CA SER A 173 -8.44 8.70 -10.15
C SER A 173 -7.11 8.46 -9.47
N VAL A 174 -6.04 8.69 -10.24
CA VAL A 174 -4.66 8.74 -9.77
C VAL A 174 -4.08 10.07 -10.20
N THR A 175 -3.67 10.89 -9.25
CA THR A 175 -3.04 12.19 -9.49
C THR A 175 -1.57 12.13 -9.13
N VAL A 176 -0.72 12.61 -10.03
CA VAL A 176 0.73 12.78 -9.79
C VAL A 176 1.01 14.24 -9.53
N ARG A 177 1.79 14.51 -8.50
CA ARG A 177 2.33 15.83 -8.17
C ARG A 177 3.85 15.79 -8.13
N SER A 178 4.46 16.80 -8.73
CA SER A 178 5.92 16.93 -8.74
C SER A 178 6.49 17.10 -7.35
N GLY A 179 7.61 16.41 -7.11
CA GLY A 179 8.47 16.64 -5.96
C GLY A 179 9.35 17.88 -6.11
N ASP A 180 9.67 18.30 -7.35
CA ASP A 180 10.54 19.45 -7.58
C ASP A 180 10.08 20.70 -6.80
N PRO A 181 10.90 21.19 -5.84
CA PRO A 181 10.58 22.38 -5.05
C PRO A 181 10.37 23.64 -5.92
N GLY A 182 11.04 23.70 -7.09
CA GLY A 182 10.90 24.78 -8.04
C GLY A 182 9.54 24.81 -8.73
N SER A 183 8.89 23.68 -8.84
CA SER A 183 7.55 23.53 -9.41
C SER A 183 6.43 23.96 -8.46
N GLY A 184 6.74 24.11 -7.15
CA GLY A 184 5.73 24.32 -6.10
C GLY A 184 4.79 23.14 -5.93
N ASN A 185 5.27 21.89 -6.12
CA ASN A 185 4.51 20.65 -6.10
C ASN A 185 3.34 20.66 -7.09
N ALA A 186 3.59 21.13 -8.31
CA ALA A 186 2.59 21.23 -9.36
C ALA A 186 1.95 19.86 -9.66
N LYS A 187 0.68 19.89 -9.99
CA LYS A 187 0.01 18.71 -10.52
C LYS A 187 0.53 18.42 -11.94
N LEU A 188 1.13 17.26 -12.15
CA LEU A 188 1.69 16.83 -13.42
C LEU A 188 0.63 16.19 -14.32
N VAL A 189 -0.05 15.17 -13.83
CA VAL A 189 -1.05 14.42 -14.60
C VAL A 189 -2.13 13.83 -13.67
N THR A 190 -3.31 13.53 -14.23
CA THR A 190 -4.35 12.74 -13.57
C THR A 190 -4.89 11.70 -14.53
N PHE A 191 -4.86 10.43 -14.11
CA PHE A 191 -5.50 9.32 -14.80
C PHE A 191 -6.83 9.00 -14.14
N TYR A 192 -7.85 8.65 -14.93
CA TYR A 192 -9.18 8.28 -14.43
C TYR A 192 -9.57 6.87 -14.84
N GLY A 193 -10.31 6.21 -13.98
CA GLY A 193 -11.01 4.99 -14.34
C GLY A 193 -11.98 5.22 -15.52
N ALA A 194 -12.12 4.20 -16.36
CA ALA A 194 -12.91 4.28 -17.59
C ALA A 194 -14.41 3.97 -17.39
N LEU A 195 -14.78 3.31 -16.31
CA LEU A 195 -16.14 2.87 -16.01
C LEU A 195 -16.57 3.32 -14.60
N ALA A 196 -17.87 3.34 -14.36
CA ALA A 196 -18.42 3.69 -13.05
C ALA A 196 -18.11 2.60 -12.02
N SER A 197 -17.80 3.04 -10.79
CA SER A 197 -17.58 2.18 -9.62
C SER A 197 -16.42 1.18 -9.75
N VAL A 198 -15.43 1.48 -10.61
CA VAL A 198 -14.22 0.65 -10.73
C VAL A 198 -13.18 0.96 -9.66
N TYR A 199 -13.28 2.15 -9.04
CA TYR A 199 -12.41 2.61 -7.96
C TYR A 199 -10.91 2.55 -8.32
N ALA A 200 -10.53 3.00 -9.53
CA ALA A 200 -9.12 3.12 -9.93
C ALA A 200 -8.33 3.95 -8.91
N GLY A 201 -7.10 3.52 -8.60
CA GLY A 201 -6.30 4.15 -7.55
C GLY A 201 -6.64 3.68 -6.12
N SER A 202 -7.34 2.52 -5.98
CA SER A 202 -7.52 1.88 -4.67
C SER A 202 -6.24 1.26 -4.12
N ALA A 203 -5.30 0.90 -4.98
CA ALA A 203 -3.95 0.47 -4.66
C ALA A 203 -2.99 1.07 -5.68
N LEU A 204 -1.81 1.45 -5.23
CA LEU A 204 -0.76 2.09 -6.03
C LEU A 204 0.59 1.50 -5.68
N ALA A 205 1.43 1.36 -6.69
CA ALA A 205 2.86 1.10 -6.56
C ALA A 205 3.59 1.80 -7.72
N VAL A 206 4.90 1.85 -7.64
CA VAL A 206 5.78 2.29 -8.71
C VAL A 206 6.77 1.19 -9.05
N GLY A 207 7.34 1.26 -10.27
CA GLY A 207 8.38 0.35 -10.74
C GLY A 207 8.83 0.75 -12.14
N ASN A 208 10.01 0.32 -12.55
CA ASN A 208 10.53 0.54 -13.90
C ASN A 208 10.08 -0.62 -14.82
N VAL A 209 8.81 -0.60 -15.24
CA VAL A 209 8.18 -1.71 -15.98
C VAL A 209 8.54 -1.70 -17.47
N ASP A 210 8.66 -0.53 -18.10
CA ASP A 210 8.94 -0.44 -19.55
C ASP A 210 10.43 -0.22 -19.89
N ALA A 211 11.30 -0.11 -18.87
CA ALA A 211 12.72 0.19 -18.98
C ALA A 211 13.02 1.55 -19.68
N VAL A 212 12.06 2.45 -19.72
CA VAL A 212 12.24 3.84 -20.10
C VAL A 212 12.56 4.64 -18.84
N ALA A 213 13.31 5.74 -18.96
CA ALA A 213 13.61 6.58 -17.81
C ALA A 213 12.34 7.12 -17.14
N GLY A 214 12.36 7.17 -15.81
CA GLY A 214 11.21 7.46 -14.96
C GLY A 214 10.46 6.20 -14.51
N ALA A 215 9.94 6.23 -13.29
CA ALA A 215 9.17 5.12 -12.74
C ALA A 215 7.76 5.08 -13.36
N ASP A 216 7.25 3.88 -13.59
CA ASP A 216 5.89 3.65 -14.04
C ASP A 216 4.93 3.48 -12.86
N ILE A 217 3.66 3.82 -13.09
CA ILE A 217 2.63 3.81 -12.06
C ILE A 217 1.75 2.56 -12.21
N ILE A 218 1.80 1.67 -11.24
CA ILE A 218 0.98 0.48 -11.17
C ILE A 218 -0.31 0.80 -10.41
N VAL A 219 -1.46 0.63 -11.09
CA VAL A 219 -2.77 1.04 -10.58
C VAL A 219 -3.69 -0.16 -10.41
N GLY A 220 -4.16 -0.38 -9.19
CA GLY A 220 -5.19 -1.35 -8.86
C GLY A 220 -6.60 -0.74 -8.90
N ALA A 221 -7.55 -1.49 -9.46
CA ALA A 221 -8.97 -1.17 -9.55
C ALA A 221 -9.81 -2.41 -9.16
N PRO A 222 -9.95 -2.73 -7.87
CA PRO A 222 -10.46 -4.03 -7.41
C PRO A 222 -11.93 -4.30 -7.72
N ASN A 223 -12.72 -3.27 -8.00
CA ASN A 223 -14.14 -3.41 -8.31
C ASN A 223 -14.45 -3.34 -9.81
N ASP A 224 -13.41 -3.39 -10.65
CA ASP A 224 -13.63 -3.37 -12.10
C ASP A 224 -14.37 -4.63 -12.58
N ASP A 225 -15.30 -4.42 -13.50
CA ASP A 225 -16.14 -5.46 -14.09
C ASP A 225 -15.55 -5.95 -15.43
N PHE A 226 -15.55 -7.24 -15.67
CA PHE A 226 -15.22 -7.76 -17.00
C PHE A 226 -16.51 -7.93 -17.83
N VAL A 227 -16.95 -6.82 -18.41
CA VAL A 227 -18.20 -6.69 -19.15
C VAL A 227 -18.40 -7.76 -20.23
N PRO A 228 -17.38 -8.12 -21.07
CA PRO A 228 -17.55 -9.13 -22.12
C PRO A 228 -18.04 -10.49 -21.64
N MET A 229 -17.74 -10.86 -20.39
CA MET A 229 -18.17 -12.13 -19.81
C MET A 229 -19.24 -11.94 -18.71
N GLY A 230 -19.69 -10.71 -18.46
CA GLY A 230 -20.67 -10.42 -17.41
C GLY A 230 -20.19 -10.68 -15.98
N LEU A 231 -18.88 -10.73 -15.78
CA LEU A 231 -18.27 -10.95 -14.48
C LEU A 231 -18.21 -9.64 -13.69
N LYS A 232 -18.58 -9.67 -12.42
CA LYS A 232 -18.66 -8.51 -11.52
C LYS A 232 -17.53 -8.51 -10.51
N ASP A 233 -17.00 -7.29 -10.23
CA ASP A 233 -15.95 -7.07 -9.23
C ASP A 233 -14.75 -8.02 -9.44
N VAL A 234 -14.43 -8.35 -10.68
CA VAL A 234 -13.27 -9.22 -10.94
C VAL A 234 -11.97 -8.52 -10.57
N GLY A 235 -12.01 -7.19 -10.62
CA GLY A 235 -10.87 -6.31 -10.45
C GLY A 235 -9.94 -6.27 -11.65
N SER A 236 -9.08 -5.26 -11.68
CA SER A 236 -8.08 -5.12 -12.73
C SER A 236 -6.83 -4.41 -12.25
N VAL A 237 -5.74 -4.59 -13.03
CA VAL A 237 -4.49 -3.86 -12.88
C VAL A 237 -4.11 -3.24 -14.21
N THR A 238 -3.62 -2.00 -14.16
CA THR A 238 -3.05 -1.25 -15.30
C THR A 238 -1.71 -0.65 -14.89
N VAL A 239 -0.84 -0.45 -15.88
CA VAL A 239 0.43 0.28 -15.67
C VAL A 239 0.47 1.46 -16.62
N HIS A 240 0.81 2.62 -16.09
CA HIS A 240 0.88 3.88 -16.81
C HIS A 240 2.28 4.47 -16.70
N SER A 241 2.86 4.84 -17.83
CA SER A 241 4.04 5.69 -17.86
C SER A 241 3.61 7.16 -17.90
N PHE A 242 4.40 8.03 -17.29
CA PHE A 242 4.19 9.48 -17.41
C PHE A 242 4.24 9.96 -18.86
N TYR A 243 5.06 9.33 -19.68
CA TYR A 243 5.28 9.71 -21.09
C TYR A 243 4.27 9.08 -22.06
N SER A 244 3.39 8.20 -21.61
CA SER A 244 2.41 7.50 -22.46
C SER A 244 0.97 7.81 -22.03
N ALA A 245 0.15 8.21 -22.98
CA ALA A 245 -1.29 8.37 -22.74
C ALA A 245 -2.03 7.02 -22.61
N GLU A 246 -1.42 5.92 -23.06
CA GLU A 246 -1.97 4.57 -23.01
C GLU A 246 -1.24 3.74 -21.96
N ALA A 247 -1.90 2.70 -21.47
CA ALA A 247 -1.26 1.74 -20.59
C ALA A 247 -0.12 1.02 -21.32
N ILE A 248 1.04 0.89 -20.66
CA ILE A 248 2.26 0.30 -21.26
C ILE A 248 2.22 -1.22 -21.35
N ILE A 249 1.41 -1.87 -20.52
CA ILE A 249 1.09 -3.30 -20.65
C ILE A 249 -0.42 -3.47 -20.76
N PRO A 250 -0.90 -4.57 -21.39
CA PRO A 250 -2.33 -4.83 -21.52
C PRO A 250 -3.01 -4.91 -20.15
N LYS A 251 -4.15 -4.21 -20.00
CA LYS A 251 -4.95 -4.27 -18.79
C LYS A 251 -5.29 -5.71 -18.43
N LYS A 252 -4.92 -6.13 -17.22
CA LYS A 252 -5.21 -7.46 -16.69
C LYS A 252 -6.47 -7.44 -15.86
N TYR A 253 -7.36 -8.38 -16.12
CA TYR A 253 -8.58 -8.61 -15.33
C TYR A 253 -8.49 -9.88 -14.50
N GLY A 254 -9.18 -9.89 -13.35
CA GLY A 254 -9.45 -11.10 -12.60
C GLY A 254 -10.29 -12.09 -13.41
N THR A 255 -10.28 -13.37 -13.03
CA THR A 255 -10.88 -14.45 -13.81
C THR A 255 -12.21 -14.95 -13.25
N VAL A 256 -12.55 -14.59 -12.02
CA VAL A 256 -13.82 -14.95 -11.37
C VAL A 256 -14.46 -13.72 -10.75
N SER A 257 -15.79 -13.70 -10.66
CA SER A 257 -16.52 -12.60 -10.01
C SER A 257 -16.12 -12.49 -8.55
N LYS A 258 -15.87 -11.25 -8.10
CA LYS A 258 -15.39 -10.91 -6.76
C LYS A 258 -13.97 -11.40 -6.44
N ALA A 259 -13.15 -11.62 -7.46
CA ALA A 259 -11.73 -11.89 -7.25
C ALA A 259 -10.99 -10.68 -6.67
N TYR A 260 -11.47 -9.46 -7.00
CA TYR A 260 -10.88 -8.20 -6.56
C TYR A 260 -9.39 -8.05 -6.93
N LEU A 261 -8.98 -8.50 -8.14
CA LEU A 261 -7.63 -8.32 -8.63
C LEU A 261 -7.23 -6.84 -8.59
N GLY A 262 -6.02 -6.54 -8.12
CA GLY A 262 -5.57 -5.17 -7.89
C GLY A 262 -6.05 -4.59 -6.55
N LYS A 263 -6.48 -5.44 -5.60
CA LYS A 263 -6.73 -5.04 -4.21
C LYS A 263 -5.46 -4.54 -3.55
N SER A 264 -4.33 -5.13 -3.88
CA SER A 264 -2.97 -4.71 -3.55
C SER A 264 -2.09 -4.89 -4.78
N VAL A 265 -1.08 -4.03 -4.93
CA VAL A 265 -0.12 -4.09 -6.03
C VAL A 265 1.29 -3.77 -5.52
N ALA A 266 2.31 -4.32 -6.19
CA ALA A 266 3.72 -4.00 -5.97
C ALA A 266 4.48 -4.12 -7.31
N GLY A 267 5.65 -3.48 -7.40
CA GLY A 267 6.61 -3.61 -8.49
C GLY A 267 7.90 -4.27 -8.01
N GLY A 268 8.59 -5.02 -8.86
CA GLY A 268 9.90 -5.60 -8.59
C GLY A 268 10.31 -6.59 -9.67
N ASP A 269 11.58 -6.60 -10.05
CA ASP A 269 12.14 -7.52 -11.05
C ASP A 269 12.25 -8.93 -10.46
N VAL A 270 11.21 -9.74 -10.69
CA VAL A 270 11.08 -11.10 -10.12
C VAL A 270 11.86 -12.14 -10.95
N ASN A 271 12.20 -11.81 -12.19
CA ASN A 271 12.79 -12.75 -13.13
C ASN A 271 14.17 -12.33 -13.66
N ASP A 272 14.74 -11.21 -13.12
CA ASP A 272 16.03 -10.62 -13.47
C ASP A 272 16.18 -10.33 -14.99
N ASP A 273 15.09 -9.83 -15.60
CA ASP A 273 15.10 -9.42 -17.01
C ASP A 273 15.43 -7.92 -17.19
N GLY A 274 15.67 -7.20 -16.09
CA GLY A 274 16.00 -5.79 -16.03
C GLY A 274 14.79 -4.87 -16.08
N ARG A 275 13.59 -5.41 -15.90
CA ARG A 275 12.33 -4.67 -15.79
C ARG A 275 11.56 -5.10 -14.57
N ASP A 276 10.93 -4.16 -13.91
CA ASP A 276 10.05 -4.52 -12.81
C ASP A 276 8.80 -5.25 -13.34
N ASP A 277 8.51 -6.37 -12.72
CA ASP A 277 7.28 -7.13 -12.90
C ASP A 277 6.17 -6.58 -11.98
N VAL A 278 4.93 -6.88 -12.32
CA VAL A 278 3.77 -6.40 -11.57
C VAL A 278 3.18 -7.51 -10.72
N LEU A 279 3.26 -7.35 -9.41
CA LEU A 279 2.58 -8.21 -8.44
C LEU A 279 1.18 -7.66 -8.18
N ALA A 280 0.16 -8.50 -8.29
CA ALA A 280 -1.23 -8.11 -8.08
C ALA A 280 -1.97 -9.12 -7.22
N GLY A 281 -2.52 -8.65 -6.11
CA GLY A 281 -3.33 -9.44 -5.18
C GLY A 281 -4.80 -9.53 -5.63
N ALA A 282 -5.38 -10.71 -5.46
CA ALA A 282 -6.78 -11.02 -5.75
C ALA A 282 -7.40 -11.82 -4.57
N PRO A 283 -7.71 -11.19 -3.43
CA PRO A 283 -8.07 -11.88 -2.19
C PRO A 283 -9.38 -12.67 -2.25
N GLY A 284 -10.25 -12.37 -3.19
CA GLY A 284 -11.51 -13.11 -3.39
C GLY A 284 -11.41 -14.20 -4.46
N ASP A 285 -10.23 -14.49 -4.99
CA ASP A 285 -10.04 -15.52 -5.99
C ASP A 285 -10.25 -16.93 -5.41
N ASP A 286 -10.71 -17.85 -6.26
CA ASP A 286 -11.02 -19.22 -5.89
C ASP A 286 -9.90 -20.18 -6.31
N ASN A 287 -9.62 -21.20 -5.49
CA ASN A 287 -8.74 -22.31 -5.86
C ASN A 287 -9.56 -23.58 -6.00
N GLY A 288 -9.99 -23.87 -7.22
CA GLY A 288 -10.88 -24.99 -7.52
C GLY A 288 -12.24 -24.88 -6.81
N LEU A 289 -12.51 -25.78 -5.87
CA LEU A 289 -13.75 -25.76 -5.07
C LEU A 289 -13.62 -24.91 -3.79
N LEU A 290 -12.42 -24.52 -3.43
CA LEU A 290 -12.18 -23.67 -2.26
C LEU A 290 -12.47 -22.22 -2.64
N LYS A 291 -13.35 -21.58 -1.88
CA LYS A 291 -13.81 -20.21 -2.13
C LYS A 291 -13.02 -19.20 -1.33
N ASP A 292 -12.78 -18.02 -1.98
CA ASP A 292 -12.11 -16.88 -1.40
C ASP A 292 -10.73 -17.25 -0.77
N THR A 293 -10.02 -18.21 -1.37
CA THR A 293 -8.68 -18.57 -0.91
C THR A 293 -7.70 -17.43 -1.13
N GLY A 294 -8.00 -16.61 -2.14
CA GLY A 294 -7.17 -15.56 -2.65
C GLY A 294 -6.01 -16.07 -3.51
N SER A 295 -5.40 -15.15 -4.21
CA SER A 295 -4.20 -15.41 -5.02
C SER A 295 -3.35 -14.15 -5.18
N VAL A 296 -2.07 -14.34 -5.51
CA VAL A 296 -1.19 -13.31 -6.08
C VAL A 296 -0.80 -13.74 -7.49
N ILE A 297 -0.84 -12.79 -8.43
CA ILE A 297 -0.47 -12.98 -9.83
C ILE A 297 0.72 -12.06 -10.10
N VAL A 298 1.76 -12.60 -10.75
CA VAL A 298 2.89 -11.82 -11.24
C VAL A 298 2.78 -11.70 -12.75
N LEU A 299 2.85 -10.49 -13.26
CA LEU A 299 2.81 -10.18 -14.70
C LEU A 299 4.16 -9.61 -15.11
N SER A 300 4.70 -10.13 -16.22
CA SER A 300 5.95 -9.64 -16.80
C SER A 300 5.84 -8.15 -17.18
N GLY A 301 6.86 -7.37 -16.81
CA GLY A 301 7.03 -6.01 -17.25
C GLY A 301 7.23 -5.88 -18.77
N VAL A 302 7.76 -6.93 -19.41
CA VAL A 302 8.05 -6.90 -20.86
C VAL A 302 6.78 -6.83 -21.70
N ASP A 303 5.75 -7.63 -21.38
CA ASP A 303 4.57 -7.78 -22.24
C ASP A 303 3.24 -7.97 -21.51
N GLY A 304 3.24 -7.94 -20.17
CA GLY A 304 2.07 -8.17 -19.33
C GLY A 304 1.61 -9.63 -19.30
N SER A 305 2.40 -10.58 -19.81
CA SER A 305 2.10 -12.00 -19.71
C SER A 305 2.19 -12.46 -18.25
N GLN A 306 1.39 -13.45 -17.88
CA GLN A 306 1.44 -13.99 -16.53
C GLN A 306 2.67 -14.90 -16.37
N LEU A 307 3.61 -14.50 -15.50
CA LEU A 307 4.77 -15.32 -15.13
C LEU A 307 4.35 -16.44 -14.19
N VAL A 308 3.70 -16.10 -13.09
CA VAL A 308 3.27 -17.07 -12.09
C VAL A 308 1.96 -16.63 -11.41
N LYS A 309 1.23 -17.60 -10.87
CA LYS A 309 0.10 -17.41 -9.97
C LYS A 309 0.29 -18.29 -8.74
N LYS A 310 0.25 -17.69 -7.56
CA LYS A 310 0.21 -18.39 -6.28
C LYS A 310 -1.18 -18.30 -5.70
N SER A 311 -1.79 -19.43 -5.37
CA SER A 311 -3.14 -19.49 -4.82
C SER A 311 -3.13 -19.96 -3.38
N GLY A 312 -3.99 -19.37 -2.56
CA GLY A 312 -4.17 -19.78 -1.17
C GLY A 312 -4.64 -21.23 -1.07
N ALA A 313 -4.27 -21.90 0.00
CA ALA A 313 -4.60 -23.30 0.27
C ALA A 313 -5.82 -23.47 1.17
N VAL A 314 -6.24 -22.42 1.89
CA VAL A 314 -7.32 -22.44 2.87
C VAL A 314 -8.48 -21.57 2.38
N ALA A 315 -9.69 -22.08 2.46
CA ALA A 315 -10.89 -21.31 2.08
C ALA A 315 -11.05 -20.08 2.98
N LYS A 316 -11.32 -18.92 2.36
CA LYS A 316 -11.45 -17.61 3.01
C LYS A 316 -10.18 -17.02 3.61
N ALA A 317 -9.00 -17.59 3.32
CA ALA A 317 -7.72 -17.05 3.78
C ALA A 317 -7.43 -15.67 3.18
N ALA A 318 -7.96 -15.40 1.99
CA ALA A 318 -7.81 -14.12 1.29
C ALA A 318 -6.34 -13.75 1.00
N LEU A 319 -5.54 -14.70 0.48
CA LEU A 319 -4.17 -14.47 0.02
C LEU A 319 -4.14 -13.35 -1.03
N GLY A 320 -3.15 -12.46 -0.94
CA GLY A 320 -3.05 -11.29 -1.80
C GLY A 320 -3.91 -10.11 -1.32
N ASN A 321 -4.35 -10.10 -0.04
CA ASN A 321 -4.91 -8.90 0.56
C ASN A 321 -3.86 -7.78 0.65
N SER A 322 -2.62 -8.13 0.89
CA SER A 322 -1.44 -7.29 0.81
C SER A 322 -0.36 -8.01 0.01
N VAL A 323 0.44 -7.26 -0.74
CA VAL A 323 1.59 -7.79 -1.48
C VAL A 323 2.75 -6.82 -1.35
N ALA A 324 3.97 -7.34 -1.40
CA ALA A 324 5.22 -6.60 -1.49
C ALA A 324 6.22 -7.38 -2.35
N ALA A 325 7.28 -6.72 -2.80
CA ALA A 325 8.39 -7.32 -3.52
C ALA A 325 9.70 -6.85 -2.91
N GLY A 326 10.72 -7.70 -2.88
CA GLY A 326 12.06 -7.40 -2.39
C GLY A 326 12.90 -8.66 -2.30
N ASP A 327 14.19 -8.57 -2.49
CA ASP A 327 15.15 -9.68 -2.43
C ASP A 327 15.40 -10.09 -0.98
N VAL A 328 14.57 -11.01 -0.45
CA VAL A 328 14.60 -11.46 0.96
C VAL A 328 15.72 -12.46 1.19
N ASP A 329 16.00 -13.32 0.20
CA ASP A 329 17.01 -14.37 0.34
C ASP A 329 18.40 -13.96 -0.16
N GLY A 330 18.53 -12.80 -0.81
CA GLY A 330 19.80 -12.25 -1.28
C GLY A 330 20.33 -12.89 -2.57
N GLU A 331 19.45 -13.51 -3.36
CA GLU A 331 19.80 -14.13 -4.65
C GLU A 331 19.84 -13.13 -5.80
N GLY A 332 19.38 -11.89 -5.59
CA GLY A 332 19.38 -10.80 -6.58
C GLY A 332 18.08 -10.66 -7.35
N PHE A 333 17.07 -11.51 -7.09
CA PHE A 333 15.71 -11.42 -7.65
C PHE A 333 14.77 -10.81 -6.62
N ALA A 334 13.79 -10.04 -7.06
CA ALA A 334 12.73 -9.65 -6.14
C ALA A 334 11.83 -10.84 -5.81
N ASP A 335 11.66 -11.16 -4.54
CA ASP A 335 10.79 -12.22 -4.05
C ASP A 335 9.33 -11.78 -4.02
N ILE A 336 8.43 -12.75 -4.11
CA ILE A 336 6.98 -12.54 -4.05
C ILE A 336 6.53 -12.68 -2.60
N ILE A 337 6.09 -11.59 -1.98
CA ILE A 337 5.62 -11.55 -0.60
C ILE A 337 4.12 -11.29 -0.60
N ALA A 338 3.32 -12.18 0.02
CA ALA A 338 1.88 -12.00 0.05
C ALA A 338 1.25 -12.37 1.40
N GLY A 339 0.36 -11.49 1.86
CA GLY A 339 -0.42 -11.67 3.08
C GLY A 339 -1.77 -12.32 2.81
N ALA A 340 -2.14 -13.21 3.74
CA ALA A 340 -3.44 -13.89 3.82
C ALA A 340 -4.03 -13.62 5.21
N TRP A 341 -4.56 -12.43 5.42
CA TRP A 341 -4.93 -11.89 6.73
C TRP A 341 -5.99 -12.69 7.52
N LYS A 342 -6.72 -13.57 6.84
CA LYS A 342 -7.71 -14.48 7.45
C LYS A 342 -7.30 -15.94 7.40
N ASP A 343 -6.03 -16.22 7.13
CA ASP A 343 -5.56 -17.60 7.15
C ASP A 343 -5.62 -18.18 8.58
N ASP A 344 -5.94 -19.46 8.65
CA ASP A 344 -6.05 -20.21 9.88
C ASP A 344 -4.74 -20.94 10.15
N LYS A 345 -4.06 -20.65 11.26
CA LYS A 345 -2.87 -21.40 11.67
C LYS A 345 -3.27 -22.79 12.15
N GLN A 346 -2.80 -23.82 11.44
CA GLN A 346 -2.95 -25.21 11.83
C GLN A 346 -1.90 -25.57 12.89
N ALA A 347 -2.28 -25.57 14.14
CA ALA A 347 -1.44 -25.96 15.29
C ALA A 347 -2.14 -27.08 16.08
N GLU A 348 -1.67 -27.43 17.27
CA GLU A 348 -2.35 -28.36 18.17
C GLU A 348 -3.81 -27.93 18.43
N LYS A 349 -4.06 -26.64 18.45
CA LYS A 349 -5.39 -26.03 18.46
C LYS A 349 -5.48 -25.03 17.31
N LEU A 350 -6.52 -25.15 16.48
CA LEU A 350 -6.79 -24.23 15.38
C LEU A 350 -6.87 -22.78 15.88
N VAL A 351 -6.03 -21.90 15.33
CA VAL A 351 -6.05 -20.45 15.57
C VAL A 351 -6.70 -19.78 14.36
N LYS A 352 -7.95 -19.34 14.53
CA LYS A 352 -8.76 -18.79 13.44
C LYS A 352 -8.39 -17.34 13.12
N ASP A 353 -8.33 -17.05 11.82
CA ASP A 353 -8.02 -15.72 11.33
C ASP A 353 -6.71 -15.17 11.95
N ALA A 354 -5.75 -16.06 12.23
CA ALA A 354 -4.43 -15.66 12.73
C ALA A 354 -3.72 -14.76 11.71
N GLY A 355 -3.96 -15.05 10.44
CA GLY A 355 -3.26 -14.47 9.32
C GLY A 355 -1.93 -15.14 9.04
N SER A 356 -1.46 -15.03 7.81
CA SER A 356 -0.15 -15.52 7.38
C SER A 356 0.49 -14.61 6.35
N VAL A 357 1.81 -14.71 6.23
CA VAL A 357 2.62 -14.12 5.17
C VAL A 357 3.45 -15.23 4.54
N SER A 358 3.30 -15.41 3.24
CA SER A 358 4.11 -16.36 2.48
C SER A 358 5.09 -15.62 1.59
N VAL A 359 6.31 -16.14 1.48
CA VAL A 359 7.40 -15.64 0.67
C VAL A 359 7.79 -16.72 -0.34
N TRP A 360 7.83 -16.36 -1.62
CA TRP A 360 8.30 -17.24 -2.70
C TRP A 360 9.47 -16.56 -3.39
N SER A 361 10.56 -17.33 -3.62
CA SER A 361 11.74 -16.88 -4.35
C SER A 361 11.36 -16.40 -5.77
N GLY A 362 12.01 -15.33 -6.21
CA GLY A 362 11.99 -14.90 -7.60
C GLY A 362 12.55 -15.98 -8.53
N ASP A 363 13.65 -16.66 -8.14
CA ASP A 363 14.23 -17.77 -8.89
C ASP A 363 13.37 -19.03 -8.80
N GLY A 364 12.66 -19.32 -9.89
CA GLY A 364 11.85 -20.53 -10.04
C GLY A 364 10.59 -20.57 -9.18
N TYR A 365 10.28 -19.50 -8.45
CA TYR A 365 9.02 -19.31 -7.71
C TYR A 365 8.77 -20.36 -6.62
N SER A 366 9.82 -20.92 -6.02
CA SER A 366 9.68 -21.87 -4.91
C SER A 366 9.24 -21.17 -3.63
N LEU A 367 8.47 -21.86 -2.76
CA LEU A 367 8.13 -21.33 -1.45
C LEU A 367 9.40 -21.31 -0.58
N ILE A 368 9.75 -20.14 -0.07
CA ILE A 368 10.82 -19.96 0.93
C ILE A 368 10.24 -20.28 2.30
N ASP A 369 9.24 -19.51 2.76
CA ASP A 369 8.64 -19.70 4.08
C ASP A 369 7.18 -19.21 4.13
N THR A 370 6.49 -19.58 5.22
CA THR A 370 5.18 -19.04 5.60
C THR A 370 5.16 -18.75 7.09
N LEU A 371 5.08 -17.47 7.41
CA LEU A 371 4.96 -16.94 8.76
C LEU A 371 3.49 -16.83 9.17
N TYR A 372 3.18 -17.09 10.44
CA TYR A 372 1.81 -17.04 10.95
C TYR A 372 1.68 -16.16 12.18
N GLY A 373 0.55 -15.49 12.32
CA GLY A 373 0.14 -14.83 13.56
C GLY A 373 -0.01 -15.83 14.72
N ASP A 374 0.02 -15.35 15.94
CA ASP A 374 0.05 -16.16 17.15
C ASP A 374 -1.31 -16.28 17.82
N ALA A 375 -2.22 -15.35 17.61
CA ALA A 375 -3.55 -15.38 18.22
C ALA A 375 -4.68 -15.26 17.18
N SER A 376 -5.89 -15.59 17.62
CA SER A 376 -7.06 -15.53 16.74
C SER A 376 -7.47 -14.09 16.47
N LYS A 377 -7.64 -13.75 15.17
CA LYS A 377 -7.99 -12.42 14.67
C LYS A 377 -6.90 -11.38 14.82
N ASP A 378 -5.65 -11.81 14.92
CA ASP A 378 -4.51 -10.89 14.80
C ASP A 378 -4.44 -10.25 13.43
N TYR A 379 -4.89 -11.00 12.41
CA TYR A 379 -4.82 -10.56 11.01
C TYR A 379 -3.39 -10.26 10.58
N PHE A 380 -2.45 -11.13 10.98
CA PHE A 380 -1.04 -11.06 10.59
C PHE A 380 -0.92 -10.99 9.06
N GLY A 381 -0.11 -10.04 8.56
CA GLY A 381 0.01 -9.79 7.15
C GLY A 381 -1.17 -8.98 6.57
N SER A 382 -1.91 -8.21 7.38
CA SER A 382 -2.94 -7.29 6.89
C SER A 382 -2.37 -6.16 6.03
N ALA A 383 -1.12 -5.76 6.29
CA ALA A 383 -0.32 -4.83 5.50
C ALA A 383 1.12 -5.33 5.45
N LEU A 384 1.83 -5.05 4.35
CA LEU A 384 3.20 -5.49 4.11
C LEU A 384 4.04 -4.35 3.53
N GLY A 385 5.30 -4.29 3.94
CA GLY A 385 6.38 -3.53 3.34
C GLY A 385 7.62 -4.42 3.26
N ALA A 386 8.52 -4.13 2.32
CA ALA A 386 9.80 -4.80 2.19
C ALA A 386 10.90 -3.78 1.86
N GLY A 387 12.08 -3.96 2.44
CA GLY A 387 13.26 -3.14 2.20
C GLY A 387 14.37 -3.48 3.18
N ASP A 388 15.60 -3.12 2.86
CA ASP A 388 16.77 -3.39 3.70
C ASP A 388 16.82 -2.42 4.89
N ILE A 389 16.26 -2.86 6.03
CA ILE A 389 16.19 -2.06 7.26
C ILE A 389 17.50 -2.11 8.05
N ASN A 390 18.19 -3.26 7.99
CA ASN A 390 19.37 -3.52 8.81
C ASN A 390 20.70 -3.32 8.07
N SER A 391 20.65 -2.94 6.78
CA SER A 391 21.79 -2.71 5.89
C SER A 391 22.65 -3.97 5.69
N ASP A 392 22.03 -5.14 5.60
CA ASP A 392 22.72 -6.41 5.33
C ASP A 392 22.69 -6.82 3.85
N GLY A 393 22.02 -6.02 3.00
CA GLY A 393 21.88 -6.23 1.57
C GLY A 393 20.71 -7.11 1.19
N LYS A 394 19.83 -7.49 2.13
CA LYS A 394 18.61 -8.26 1.92
C LYS A 394 17.38 -7.44 2.32
N ALA A 395 16.27 -7.68 1.67
CA ALA A 395 15.02 -7.05 2.09
C ALA A 395 14.49 -7.70 3.38
N ASP A 396 14.19 -6.87 4.37
CA ASP A 396 13.46 -7.22 5.57
C ASP A 396 11.96 -7.01 5.37
N LEU A 397 11.14 -7.76 6.12
CA LEU A 397 9.69 -7.66 6.05
C LEU A 397 9.14 -6.76 7.17
N VAL A 398 8.34 -5.78 6.80
CA VAL A 398 7.51 -5.00 7.74
C VAL A 398 6.09 -5.53 7.69
N ILE A 399 5.64 -6.18 8.76
CA ILE A 399 4.37 -6.91 8.79
C ILE A 399 3.40 -6.22 9.74
N GLY A 400 2.29 -5.72 9.20
CA GLY A 400 1.20 -5.14 9.98
C GLY A 400 0.30 -6.22 10.57
N ILE A 401 -0.10 -6.04 11.84
CA ILE A 401 -0.95 -6.93 12.63
C ILE A 401 -2.07 -6.10 13.26
N ALA A 402 -2.96 -5.58 12.43
CA ALA A 402 -3.92 -4.54 12.83
C ALA A 402 -4.99 -5.00 13.83
N GLY A 403 -5.21 -6.32 13.97
CA GLY A 403 -6.18 -6.90 14.90
C GLY A 403 -5.58 -7.38 16.22
N ASP A 404 -4.28 -7.21 16.43
CA ASP A 404 -3.62 -7.72 17.64
C ASP A 404 -4.19 -7.10 18.91
N ASP A 405 -4.54 -7.97 19.85
CA ASP A 405 -5.05 -7.62 21.18
C ASP A 405 -3.87 -7.55 22.17
N ILE A 406 -3.51 -6.36 22.63
CA ILE A 406 -2.38 -6.21 23.55
C ILE A 406 -2.79 -6.57 24.96
N PRO A 407 -2.16 -7.60 25.60
CA PRO A 407 -2.39 -7.94 27.00
C PRO A 407 -1.88 -6.82 27.91
N ALA A 408 -2.77 -6.14 28.59
CA ALA A 408 -2.48 -5.12 29.58
C ALA A 408 -3.27 -5.42 30.88
N THR A 409 -3.28 -4.53 31.86
CA THR A 409 -4.17 -4.63 33.02
C THR A 409 -5.64 -4.71 32.63
N LYS A 410 -5.98 -4.17 31.46
CA LYS A 410 -7.22 -4.37 30.71
C LYS A 410 -6.82 -4.62 29.27
N THR A 411 -7.22 -5.75 28.67
CA THR A 411 -6.90 -6.08 27.27
C THR A 411 -7.32 -4.94 26.36
N LEU A 412 -6.37 -4.47 25.55
CA LEU A 412 -6.59 -3.44 24.53
C LEU A 412 -6.94 -4.18 23.23
N LYS A 413 -8.20 -4.13 22.82
CA LYS A 413 -8.71 -4.81 21.63
C LYS A 413 -8.37 -4.06 20.36
N ASP A 414 -7.97 -4.81 19.33
CA ASP A 414 -7.61 -4.28 18.01
C ASP A 414 -6.67 -3.07 18.14
N ALA A 415 -5.75 -3.12 19.10
CA ALA A 415 -4.76 -2.07 19.31
C ALA A 415 -3.73 -2.09 18.18
N GLY A 416 -3.46 -3.28 17.66
CA GLY A 416 -2.53 -3.55 16.59
C GLY A 416 -1.06 -3.47 17.00
N THR A 417 -0.23 -4.14 16.23
CA THR A 417 1.25 -4.13 16.34
C THR A 417 1.89 -4.19 14.95
N VAL A 418 3.20 -4.07 14.91
CA VAL A 418 4.03 -4.31 13.72
C VAL A 418 5.15 -5.24 14.12
N GLN A 419 5.45 -6.22 13.27
CA GLN A 419 6.59 -7.11 13.39
C GLN A 419 7.56 -6.86 12.25
N ILE A 420 8.85 -6.77 12.58
CA ILE A 420 9.93 -6.78 11.59
C ILE A 420 10.53 -8.18 11.60
N VAL A 421 10.75 -8.73 10.41
CA VAL A 421 11.41 -10.02 10.20
C VAL A 421 12.54 -9.80 9.21
N SER A 422 13.77 -10.11 9.65
CA SER A 422 14.94 -9.99 8.79
C SER A 422 14.89 -11.02 7.66
N GLY A 423 15.35 -10.66 6.47
CA GLY A 423 15.52 -11.58 5.37
C GLY A 423 16.35 -12.83 5.72
N VAL A 424 17.31 -12.67 6.61
CA VAL A 424 18.10 -13.81 7.13
C VAL A 424 17.27 -14.79 7.98
N ASP A 425 16.26 -14.29 8.69
CA ASP A 425 15.41 -15.09 9.57
C ASP A 425 14.26 -15.79 8.83
N VAL A 426 14.01 -15.42 7.57
CA VAL A 426 13.02 -16.05 6.69
C VAL A 426 13.58 -17.34 6.06
N LEU A 427 14.90 -17.52 6.07
CA LEU A 427 15.61 -18.68 5.51
C LEU A 427 15.77 -19.77 6.58
#